data_0d4b5cc17764cdf1c59bbd3bb09ba3aa
#
_entry.id   0d4b5cc17764cdf1c59bbd3bb09ba3aa
#
_cell.length_a   1.000
_cell.length_b   1.000
_cell.length_c   1.000
_cell.angle_alpha   90.00
_cell.angle_beta   90.00
_cell.angle_gamma   90.00
#
_symmetry.space_group_name_H-M   'P 1'
#
loop_
_entity.id
_entity.type
_entity.pdbx_description
1 polymer ?
#
loop_
_entity_poly.entity_id
_entity_poly.type
_entity_poly.pdbx_seq_one_letter_code
_entity_poly.pdbx_strand_id
1 'polypeptide(L)'
;RYTLRLLTLDQLNRAAALICALELERQADPAALGDWPFEIGLWVGQAATPNRMGKRGDDNVYTARHKTLQFQRNDRYPAPIPLENCPWCGEKFTANSFQLVPDPDAPTDLRVVCVNRACDFAARSGRTLPILSVDEPIYRRLPGFLIATVDKFAALPWTGEVGALFGRVD
;
A
#
# COMPACT_ATOMS: atom_id res chain seq x y z
N ARG A 1 -24.69 0.29 -1.53
CA ARG A 1 -23.47 0.38 -0.69
C ARG A 1 -22.43 -0.69 -1.03
N TYR A 2 -22.82 -1.90 -1.43
CA TYR A 2 -21.88 -2.97 -1.83
C TYR A 2 -21.15 -2.67 -3.14
N THR A 3 -21.77 -2.02 -4.06
CA THR A 3 -21.29 -1.75 -5.43
C THR A 3 -20.06 -0.82 -5.44
N LEU A 4 -20.03 0.22 -4.61
CA LEU A 4 -18.91 1.17 -4.57
C LEU A 4 -17.61 0.54 -4.08
N ARG A 5 -17.67 -0.31 -3.05
CA ARG A 5 -16.48 -0.98 -2.50
C ARG A 5 -15.89 -2.01 -3.48
N LEU A 6 -16.74 -2.81 -4.12
CA LEU A 6 -16.30 -3.79 -5.11
C LEU A 6 -15.69 -3.11 -6.34
N LEU A 7 -16.32 -2.03 -6.83
CA LEU A 7 -15.80 -1.26 -7.95
C LEU A 7 -14.43 -0.65 -7.64
N THR A 8 -14.25 -0.10 -6.44
CA THR A 8 -12.97 0.48 -6.00
C THR A 8 -11.88 -0.57 -5.91
N LEU A 9 -12.18 -1.78 -5.43
CA LEU A 9 -11.21 -2.86 -5.33
C LEU A 9 -10.84 -3.44 -6.71
N ASP A 10 -11.79 -3.58 -7.63
CA ASP A 10 -11.50 -4.00 -9.00
C ASP A 10 -10.65 -2.97 -9.73
N GLN A 11 -10.97 -1.69 -9.60
CA GLN A 11 -10.16 -0.60 -10.14
C GLN A 11 -8.75 -0.57 -9.52
N LEU A 12 -8.65 -0.80 -8.21
CA LEU A 12 -7.34 -0.90 -7.55
C LEU A 12 -6.51 -2.03 -8.15
N ASN A 13 -7.08 -3.23 -8.32
CA ASN A 13 -6.35 -4.38 -8.86
C ASN A 13 -5.84 -4.12 -10.28
N ARG A 14 -6.68 -3.55 -11.16
CA ARG A 14 -6.30 -3.19 -12.53
C ARG A 14 -5.25 -2.09 -12.57
N ALA A 15 -5.44 -1.03 -11.79
CA ALA A 15 -4.49 0.07 -11.71
C ALA A 15 -3.15 -0.39 -11.10
N ALA A 16 -3.18 -1.25 -10.08
CA ALA A 16 -1.98 -1.81 -9.49
C ALA A 16 -1.19 -2.67 -10.49
N ALA A 17 -1.87 -3.47 -11.33
CA ALA A 17 -1.20 -4.22 -12.39
C ALA A 17 -0.51 -3.31 -13.41
N LEU A 18 -1.17 -2.22 -13.82
CA LEU A 18 -0.58 -1.22 -14.71
C LEU A 18 0.63 -0.53 -14.08
N ILE A 19 0.52 -0.11 -12.82
CA ILE A 19 1.63 0.53 -12.10
C ILE A 19 2.80 -0.44 -11.90
N CYS A 20 2.52 -1.73 -11.66
CA CYS A 20 3.57 -2.76 -11.64
C CYS A 20 4.32 -2.82 -12.97
N ALA A 21 3.63 -2.82 -14.10
CA ALA A 21 4.26 -2.81 -15.43
C ALA A 21 5.12 -1.56 -15.64
N LEU A 22 4.56 -0.37 -15.34
CA LEU A 22 5.27 0.90 -15.47
C LEU A 22 6.52 0.96 -14.57
N GLU A 23 6.45 0.45 -13.36
CA GLU A 23 7.61 0.43 -12.45
C GLU A 23 8.70 -0.54 -12.93
N LEU A 24 8.36 -1.67 -13.53
CA LEU A 24 9.34 -2.55 -14.16
C LEU A 24 10.02 -1.90 -15.33
N GLU A 25 9.28 -1.22 -16.21
CA GLU A 25 9.83 -0.44 -17.33
C GLU A 25 10.75 0.68 -16.84
N ARG A 26 10.32 1.44 -15.79
CA ARG A 26 11.17 2.47 -15.19
C ARG A 26 12.47 1.90 -14.64
N GLN A 27 12.42 0.75 -13.96
CA GLN A 27 13.62 0.11 -13.44
C GLN A 27 14.55 -0.42 -14.56
N ALA A 28 14.00 -0.76 -15.71
CA ALA A 28 14.78 -1.17 -16.87
C ALA A 28 15.45 0.03 -17.58
N ASP A 29 14.78 1.18 -17.61
CA ASP A 29 15.31 2.41 -18.21
C ASP A 29 15.05 3.66 -17.33
N PRO A 30 15.78 3.79 -16.21
CA PRO A 30 15.63 4.95 -15.34
C PRO A 30 16.11 6.26 -15.99
N ALA A 31 16.95 6.19 -17.02
CA ALA A 31 17.41 7.37 -17.73
C ALA A 31 16.27 8.05 -18.52
N ALA A 32 15.37 7.25 -19.10
CA ALA A 32 14.19 7.75 -19.83
C ALA A 32 13.01 8.08 -18.91
N LEU A 33 12.79 7.31 -17.85
CA LEU A 33 11.57 7.37 -17.03
C LEU A 33 11.79 8.01 -15.64
N GLY A 34 13.02 8.38 -15.33
CA GLY A 34 13.38 9.07 -14.07
C GLY A 34 13.62 8.12 -12.90
N ASP A 35 14.13 8.71 -11.81
CA ASP A 35 14.49 7.96 -10.60
C ASP A 35 13.33 7.76 -9.64
N TRP A 36 12.27 8.57 -9.76
CA TRP A 36 11.13 8.51 -8.84
C TRP A 36 10.25 7.29 -9.14
N PRO A 37 9.98 6.44 -8.13
CA PRO A 37 9.18 5.23 -8.33
C PRO A 37 7.74 5.53 -8.79
N PHE A 38 7.22 4.74 -9.73
CA PHE A 38 5.79 4.72 -10.00
C PHE A 38 5.09 3.91 -8.92
N GLU A 39 4.25 4.56 -8.13
CA GLU A 39 3.52 3.94 -7.04
C GLU A 39 2.04 4.27 -7.12
N ILE A 40 1.21 3.35 -6.61
CA ILE A 40 -0.22 3.54 -6.41
C ILE A 40 -0.55 3.61 -4.92
N GLY A 41 -1.23 4.68 -4.51
CA GLY A 41 -1.78 4.85 -3.18
C GLY A 41 -3.25 4.46 -3.12
N LEU A 42 -3.63 3.71 -2.09
CA LEU A 42 -5.03 3.45 -1.75
C LEU A 42 -5.41 4.27 -0.51
N TRP A 43 -6.03 5.42 -0.76
CA TRP A 43 -6.41 6.39 0.26
C TRP A 43 -7.91 6.31 0.54
N VAL A 44 -8.30 5.37 1.39
CA VAL A 44 -9.70 5.06 1.70
C VAL A 44 -9.95 5.05 3.20
N GLY A 45 -11.21 4.92 3.60
CA GLY A 45 -11.57 4.95 5.02
C GLY A 45 -10.90 3.85 5.85
N GLN A 46 -10.65 4.12 7.12
CA GLN A 46 -9.94 3.26 8.10
C GLN A 46 -10.49 1.83 8.19
N ALA A 47 -11.74 1.60 7.81
CA ALA A 47 -12.31 0.25 7.75
C ALA A 47 -11.64 -0.64 6.70
N ALA A 48 -11.08 -0.06 5.63
CA ALA A 48 -10.43 -0.80 4.55
C ALA A 48 -8.89 -0.77 4.68
N THR A 49 -8.31 0.40 4.98
CA THR A 49 -6.86 0.57 5.11
C THR A 49 -6.49 1.29 6.39
N PRO A 50 -5.35 0.95 7.02
CA PRO A 50 -4.88 1.67 8.20
C PRO A 50 -4.50 3.12 7.85
N ASN A 51 -4.82 4.07 8.74
CA ASN A 51 -4.36 5.45 8.57
C ASN A 51 -2.92 5.63 9.11
N ARG A 52 -2.53 4.82 10.10
CA ARG A 52 -1.26 4.94 10.83
C ARG A 52 -0.47 3.65 10.79
N MET A 53 0.85 3.78 10.83
CA MET A 53 1.75 2.62 10.93
C MET A 53 1.65 1.95 12.30
N GLY A 54 1.61 2.73 13.37
CA GLY A 54 1.62 2.23 14.75
C GLY A 54 3.00 1.74 15.20
N LYS A 55 3.18 1.55 16.51
CA LYS A 55 4.42 1.07 17.12
C LYS A 55 4.12 0.04 18.22
N ARG A 56 5.15 -0.61 18.74
CA ARG A 56 5.03 -1.54 19.89
C ARG A 56 4.48 -0.80 21.10
N GLY A 57 3.49 -1.40 21.78
CA GLY A 57 2.79 -0.78 22.90
C GLY A 57 1.66 0.17 22.52
N ASP A 58 1.36 0.31 21.21
CA ASP A 58 0.18 1.04 20.74
C ASP A 58 -1.04 0.13 20.86
N ASP A 59 -2.05 0.56 21.63
CA ASP A 59 -3.30 -0.18 21.85
C ASP A 59 -4.29 -0.04 20.67
N ASN A 60 -3.96 0.78 19.68
CA ASN A 60 -4.81 0.99 18.51
C ASN A 60 -4.77 -0.20 17.55
N VAL A 61 -5.84 -0.97 17.53
CA VAL A 61 -6.02 -2.17 16.69
C VAL A 61 -6.16 -1.87 15.19
N TYR A 62 -6.33 -0.60 14.80
CA TYR A 62 -6.48 -0.19 13.41
C TYR A 62 -5.16 0.22 12.75
N THR A 63 -4.03 0.08 13.43
CA THR A 63 -2.71 0.38 12.85
C THR A 63 -2.27 -0.70 11.86
N ALA A 64 -1.40 -0.32 10.92
CA ALA A 64 -0.82 -1.24 9.94
C ALA A 64 -0.04 -2.36 10.65
N ARG A 65 0.73 -1.99 11.68
CA ARG A 65 1.47 -2.95 12.51
C ARG A 65 0.55 -3.99 13.13
N HIS A 66 -0.52 -3.56 13.81
CA HIS A 66 -1.45 -4.49 14.46
C HIS A 66 -2.08 -5.45 13.47
N LYS A 67 -2.65 -4.93 12.36
CA LYS A 67 -3.28 -5.75 11.32
C LYS A 67 -2.30 -6.72 10.67
N THR A 68 -1.07 -6.28 10.40
CA THR A 68 -0.03 -7.14 9.81
C THR A 68 0.34 -8.29 10.74
N LEU A 69 0.65 -7.99 12.00
CA LEU A 69 1.00 -9.02 12.98
C LEU A 69 -0.16 -9.98 13.27
N GLN A 70 -1.39 -9.48 13.27
CA GLN A 70 -2.59 -10.31 13.42
C GLN A 70 -2.74 -11.30 12.25
N PHE A 71 -2.61 -10.81 11.00
CA PHE A 71 -2.65 -11.63 9.80
C PHE A 71 -1.49 -12.64 9.75
N GLN A 72 -0.28 -12.23 10.17
CA GLN A 72 0.88 -13.13 10.23
C GLN A 72 0.72 -14.27 11.23
N ARG A 73 -0.01 -14.05 12.32
CA ARG A 73 -0.32 -15.09 13.31
C ARG A 73 -1.44 -16.03 12.85
N ASN A 74 -2.40 -15.50 12.11
CA ASN A 74 -3.54 -16.26 11.62
C ASN A 74 -4.13 -15.56 10.39
N ASP A 75 -3.98 -16.18 9.23
CA ASP A 75 -4.43 -15.68 7.91
C ASP A 75 -5.95 -15.67 7.72
N ARG A 76 -6.72 -16.14 8.72
CA ARG A 76 -8.18 -15.96 8.75
C ARG A 76 -8.58 -14.52 9.06
N TYR A 77 -7.69 -13.73 9.67
CA TYR A 77 -7.91 -12.29 9.82
C TYR A 77 -7.73 -11.57 8.47
N PRO A 78 -8.39 -10.42 8.29
CA PRO A 78 -8.19 -9.62 7.08
C PRO A 78 -6.73 -9.22 6.88
N ALA A 79 -6.23 -9.30 5.65
CA ALA A 79 -4.93 -8.79 5.30
C ALA A 79 -4.84 -7.26 5.58
N PRO A 80 -3.63 -6.72 5.82
CA PRO A 80 -3.46 -5.29 6.10
C PRO A 80 -3.77 -4.39 4.90
N ILE A 81 -3.90 -4.98 3.71
CA ILE A 81 -4.33 -4.31 2.47
C ILE A 81 -5.58 -4.99 1.92
N PRO A 82 -6.42 -4.31 1.15
CA PRO A 82 -7.66 -4.88 0.63
C PRO A 82 -7.50 -5.71 -0.65
N LEU A 83 -6.28 -6.07 -1.03
CA LEU A 83 -6.00 -7.02 -2.11
C LEU A 83 -5.76 -8.41 -1.52
N GLU A 84 -6.36 -9.42 -2.15
CA GLU A 84 -6.17 -10.81 -1.75
C GLU A 84 -5.01 -11.48 -2.50
N ASN A 85 -4.74 -11.03 -3.72
CA ASN A 85 -3.76 -11.62 -4.62
C ASN A 85 -2.77 -10.57 -5.14
N CYS A 86 -1.60 -11.04 -5.54
CA CYS A 86 -0.62 -10.24 -6.25
C CYS A 86 -1.23 -9.71 -7.57
N PRO A 87 -1.29 -8.39 -7.79
CA PRO A 87 -1.88 -7.83 -9.01
C PRO A 87 -1.07 -8.15 -10.27
N TRP A 88 0.20 -8.57 -10.11
CA TRP A 88 1.08 -8.91 -11.23
C TRP A 88 0.94 -10.36 -11.69
N CYS A 89 0.96 -11.32 -10.80
CA CYS A 89 0.96 -12.74 -11.18
C CYS A 89 -0.25 -13.53 -10.67
N GLY A 90 -1.15 -12.92 -9.90
CA GLY A 90 -2.35 -13.56 -9.36
C GLY A 90 -2.12 -14.45 -8.13
N GLU A 91 -0.87 -14.63 -7.65
CA GLU A 91 -0.58 -15.46 -6.49
C GLU A 91 -1.22 -14.88 -5.22
N LYS A 92 -1.81 -15.76 -4.39
CA LYS A 92 -2.47 -15.35 -3.15
C LYS A 92 -1.45 -14.82 -2.13
N PHE A 93 -1.78 -13.72 -1.48
CA PHE A 93 -0.96 -13.20 -0.39
C PHE A 93 -1.04 -14.08 0.85
N THR A 94 0.10 -14.21 1.51
CA THR A 94 0.28 -14.97 2.75
C THR A 94 0.90 -14.09 3.83
N ALA A 95 1.10 -14.65 5.01
CA ALA A 95 1.80 -13.98 6.12
C ALA A 95 3.16 -13.38 5.69
N ASN A 96 3.89 -14.07 4.80
CA ASN A 96 5.21 -13.65 4.33
C ASN A 96 5.16 -12.55 3.24
N SER A 97 3.98 -12.19 2.76
CA SER A 97 3.81 -11.12 1.76
C SER A 97 3.93 -9.71 2.35
N PHE A 98 3.83 -9.55 3.66
CA PHE A 98 3.77 -8.26 4.32
C PHE A 98 4.95 -8.04 5.24
N GLN A 99 5.69 -6.96 5.03
CA GLN A 99 6.91 -6.64 5.75
C GLN A 99 6.78 -5.26 6.41
N LEU A 100 6.94 -5.21 7.72
CA LEU A 100 7.02 -3.98 8.48
C LEU A 100 8.47 -3.51 8.52
N VAL A 101 8.75 -2.35 7.96
CA VAL A 101 10.12 -1.84 7.81
C VAL A 101 10.25 -0.42 8.38
N PRO A 102 11.44 -0.02 8.84
CA PRO A 102 12.68 -0.79 8.95
C PRO A 102 12.66 -1.80 10.10
N ASP A 103 11.85 -1.56 11.12
CA ASP A 103 11.74 -2.37 12.35
C ASP A 103 10.27 -2.71 12.61
N PRO A 104 9.91 -3.99 12.83
CA PRO A 104 8.55 -4.39 13.17
C PRO A 104 8.01 -3.77 14.47
N ASP A 105 8.86 -3.31 15.37
CA ASP A 105 8.42 -2.67 16.62
C ASP A 105 8.15 -1.17 16.46
N ALA A 106 8.79 -0.52 15.48
CA ALA A 106 8.57 0.88 15.13
C ALA A 106 8.59 1.08 13.60
N PRO A 107 7.67 0.44 12.86
CA PRO A 107 7.69 0.51 11.41
C PRO A 107 7.27 1.90 10.91
N THR A 108 7.92 2.32 9.85
CA THR A 108 7.55 3.54 9.12
C THR A 108 6.94 3.24 7.76
N ASP A 109 7.04 2.00 7.30
CA ASP A 109 6.47 1.58 6.02
C ASP A 109 5.98 0.13 6.07
N LEU A 110 4.97 -0.18 5.24
CA LEU A 110 4.45 -1.51 4.99
C LEU A 110 4.78 -1.91 3.56
N ARG A 111 5.76 -2.78 3.39
CA ARG A 111 6.13 -3.32 2.09
C ARG A 111 5.35 -4.58 1.78
N VAL A 112 4.96 -4.71 0.52
CA VAL A 112 4.26 -5.89 0.00
C VAL A 112 5.13 -6.59 -1.01
N VAL A 113 5.32 -7.90 -0.84
CA VAL A 113 6.10 -8.76 -1.75
C VAL A 113 5.27 -9.96 -2.18
N CYS A 114 5.59 -10.51 -3.35
CA CYS A 114 4.97 -11.74 -3.81
C CYS A 114 5.71 -12.96 -3.25
N VAL A 115 4.96 -14.00 -2.85
CA VAL A 115 5.54 -15.27 -2.39
C VAL A 115 5.87 -16.22 -3.54
N ASN A 116 5.29 -16.01 -4.72
CA ASN A 116 5.62 -16.76 -5.92
C ASN A 116 7.04 -16.43 -6.37
N ARG A 117 7.93 -17.42 -6.32
CA ARG A 117 9.35 -17.24 -6.68
C ARG A 117 9.57 -16.85 -8.15
N ALA A 118 8.65 -17.16 -9.04
CA ALA A 118 8.73 -16.79 -10.45
C ALA A 118 8.24 -15.36 -10.75
N CYS A 119 7.66 -14.67 -9.75
CA CYS A 119 7.16 -13.32 -9.90
C CYS A 119 8.29 -12.28 -9.88
N ASP A 120 8.21 -11.23 -10.71
CA ASP A 120 9.16 -10.12 -10.73
C ASP A 120 9.21 -9.36 -9.40
N PHE A 121 8.12 -9.37 -8.63
CA PHE A 121 8.01 -8.78 -7.30
C PHE A 121 8.16 -9.80 -6.16
N ALA A 122 8.82 -10.92 -6.43
CA ALA A 122 9.15 -11.89 -5.39
C ALA A 122 10.15 -11.29 -4.39
N ALA A 123 10.05 -11.68 -3.12
CA ALA A 123 10.98 -11.21 -2.09
C ALA A 123 12.46 -11.39 -2.49
N ARG A 124 12.78 -12.46 -3.22
CA ARG A 124 14.14 -12.74 -3.72
C ARG A 124 14.64 -11.78 -4.79
N SER A 125 13.75 -11.08 -5.51
CA SER A 125 14.15 -10.11 -6.54
C SER A 125 14.64 -8.79 -5.96
N GLY A 126 14.44 -8.57 -4.66
CA GLY A 126 14.72 -7.30 -4.00
C GLY A 126 13.67 -6.21 -4.32
N ARG A 127 12.67 -6.53 -5.15
CA ARG A 127 11.60 -5.62 -5.52
C ARG A 127 10.39 -5.80 -4.60
N THR A 128 9.68 -4.71 -4.36
CA THR A 128 8.39 -4.71 -3.67
C THR A 128 7.29 -4.30 -4.63
N LEU A 129 6.07 -4.76 -4.40
CA LEU A 129 4.92 -4.26 -5.13
C LEU A 129 4.77 -2.75 -4.87
N PRO A 130 4.56 -1.94 -5.91
CA PRO A 130 4.52 -0.48 -5.80
C PRO A 130 3.14 0.00 -5.28
N ILE A 131 2.71 -0.53 -4.12
CA ILE A 131 1.40 -0.31 -3.53
C ILE A 131 1.56 0.31 -2.14
N LEU A 132 0.98 1.47 -1.93
CA LEU A 132 0.87 2.14 -0.64
C LEU A 132 -0.58 2.07 -0.15
N SER A 133 -0.78 1.56 1.06
CA SER A 133 -2.12 1.37 1.63
C SER A 133 -2.26 1.94 3.04
N VAL A 134 -1.30 2.74 3.48
CA VAL A 134 -1.32 3.42 4.78
C VAL A 134 -1.17 4.91 4.53
N ASP A 135 -1.97 5.76 5.20
CA ASP A 135 -1.98 7.19 4.94
C ASP A 135 -0.60 7.84 5.21
N GLU A 136 0.07 7.51 6.31
CA GLU A 136 1.39 8.08 6.65
C GLU A 136 2.44 7.85 5.54
N PRO A 137 2.66 6.64 5.00
CA PRO A 137 3.48 6.42 3.80
C PRO A 137 2.97 7.15 2.56
N ILE A 138 1.65 7.25 2.33
CA ILE A 138 1.09 7.96 1.17
C ILE A 138 1.50 9.44 1.21
N TYR A 139 1.35 10.12 2.36
CA TYR A 139 1.73 11.53 2.50
C TYR A 139 3.22 11.78 2.38
N ARG A 140 4.05 10.83 2.78
CA ARG A 140 5.51 10.94 2.69
C ARG A 140 6.07 10.62 1.32
N ARG A 141 5.49 9.64 0.60
CA ARG A 141 6.02 9.14 -0.66
C ARG A 141 5.33 9.73 -1.88
N LEU A 142 4.16 10.33 -1.72
CA LEU A 142 3.41 11.02 -2.76
C LEU A 142 3.26 10.18 -4.04
N PRO A 143 2.51 9.05 -3.99
CA PRO A 143 2.39 8.15 -5.12
C PRO A 143 1.85 8.87 -6.35
N GLY A 144 2.38 8.53 -7.53
CA GLY A 144 1.97 9.13 -8.79
C GLY A 144 0.52 8.80 -9.21
N PHE A 145 -0.08 7.78 -8.61
CA PHE A 145 -1.47 7.42 -8.81
C PHE A 145 -2.18 7.18 -7.46
N LEU A 146 -3.34 7.81 -7.26
CA LEU A 146 -4.08 7.73 -6.00
C LEU A 146 -5.52 7.30 -6.24
N ILE A 147 -5.93 6.19 -5.63
CA ILE A 147 -7.34 5.79 -5.55
C ILE A 147 -7.86 6.20 -4.17
N ALA A 148 -8.86 7.06 -4.15
CA ALA A 148 -9.41 7.58 -2.92
C ALA A 148 -10.93 7.51 -2.89
N THR A 149 -11.51 7.44 -1.68
CA THR A 149 -12.94 7.61 -1.49
C THR A 149 -13.29 9.08 -1.32
N VAL A 150 -14.51 9.43 -1.69
CA VAL A 150 -15.04 10.80 -1.57
C VAL A 150 -14.95 11.33 -0.12
N ASP A 151 -15.09 10.45 0.86
CA ASP A 151 -15.01 10.81 2.29
C ASP A 151 -13.61 11.33 2.66
N LYS A 152 -12.55 10.78 2.06
CA LYS A 152 -11.18 11.27 2.26
C LYS A 152 -11.00 12.65 1.65
N PHE A 153 -11.53 12.89 0.45
CA PHE A 153 -11.52 14.23 -0.16
C PHE A 153 -12.31 15.24 0.66
N ALA A 154 -13.45 14.87 1.21
CA ALA A 154 -14.24 15.74 2.08
C ALA A 154 -13.48 16.11 3.38
N ALA A 155 -12.58 15.26 3.86
CA ALA A 155 -11.76 15.51 5.03
C ALA A 155 -10.50 16.36 4.76
N LEU A 156 -10.14 16.61 3.48
CA LEU A 156 -8.95 17.37 3.06
C LEU A 156 -8.72 18.69 3.84
N PRO A 157 -9.72 19.55 4.03
CA PRO A 157 -9.50 20.85 4.68
C PRO A 157 -9.09 20.74 6.16
N TRP A 158 -9.37 19.60 6.78
CA TRP A 158 -9.13 19.37 8.21
C TRP A 158 -7.91 18.49 8.51
N THR A 159 -7.23 17.98 7.48
CA THR A 159 -6.07 17.11 7.64
C THR A 159 -4.82 17.84 7.13
N GLY A 160 -4.01 18.37 8.05
CA GLY A 160 -2.84 19.20 7.72
C GLY A 160 -1.83 18.50 6.78
N GLU A 161 -1.57 17.20 7.03
CA GLU A 161 -0.63 16.38 6.23
C GLU A 161 -1.02 16.25 4.75
N VAL A 162 -2.28 16.43 4.42
CA VAL A 162 -2.79 16.41 3.05
C VAL A 162 -2.20 17.53 2.19
N GLY A 163 -1.73 18.61 2.81
CA GLY A 163 -1.05 19.69 2.12
C GLY A 163 0.12 19.19 1.25
N ALA A 164 0.81 18.14 1.69
CA ALA A 164 1.90 17.52 0.95
C ALA A 164 1.47 17.01 -0.44
N LEU A 165 0.26 16.48 -0.60
CA LEU A 165 -0.28 16.03 -1.89
C LEU A 165 -0.46 17.18 -2.89
N PHE A 166 -0.47 18.43 -2.41
CA PHE A 166 -0.59 19.65 -3.22
C PHE A 166 0.68 20.51 -3.22
N GLY A 167 1.82 19.90 -2.89
CA GLY A 167 3.12 20.57 -2.91
C GLY A 167 3.37 21.54 -1.75
N ARG A 168 2.54 21.51 -0.71
CA ARG A 168 2.81 22.26 0.52
C ARG A 168 3.74 21.42 1.40
N VAL A 169 4.99 21.82 1.45
CA VAL A 169 6.00 21.28 2.37
C VAL A 169 6.32 22.38 3.39
N ASP A 170 6.10 22.09 4.67
CA ASP A 170 6.49 22.94 5.78
C ASP A 170 8.00 22.77 6.09
#